data_8fc96d2a5d091703419cb64fd17021aa
#
_entry.id   8fc96d2a5d091703419cb64fd17021aa
#
_cell.length_a   1.000
_cell.length_b   1.000
_cell.length_c   1.000
_cell.angle_alpha   90.00
_cell.angle_beta   90.00
_cell.angle_gamma   90.00
#
_symmetry.space_group_name_H-M   'P 1'
#
loop_
_entity.id
_entity.type
_entity.pdbx_description
1 polymer ?
#
loop_
_entity_poly.entity_id
_entity_poly.type
_entity_poly.pdbx_seq_one_letter_code
_entity_poly.pdbx_strand_id
1 'polypeptide(L)' 'SLLSDGRLLERLWSIRRKAAECQLRRVVSTRFIAKAATMQAAGWPSEKIIGQLVCGWTQDERSKVGVN' A
#
# COMPACT_ATOMS: atom_id res chain seq x y z
N SER A 1 -12.67 2.58 -12.92
CA SER A 1 -12.23 1.91 -14.12
C SER A 1 -11.33 0.74 -13.79
N LEU A 2 -11.29 -0.21 -14.69
CA LEU A 2 -10.48 -1.42 -14.50
C LEU A 2 -9.00 -1.11 -14.39
N LEU A 3 -8.56 -0.09 -15.10
CA LEU A 3 -7.15 0.30 -15.10
C LEU A 3 -6.70 0.82 -13.74
N SER A 4 -7.56 1.56 -13.07
CA SER A 4 -7.25 2.08 -11.73
C SER A 4 -7.08 0.94 -10.74
N ASP A 5 -7.96 -0.06 -10.81
CA ASP A 5 -7.93 -1.21 -9.92
C ASP A 5 -6.61 -1.98 -10.06
N GLY A 6 -6.19 -2.21 -11.31
CA GLY A 6 -4.96 -2.91 -11.58
C GLY A 6 -3.74 -2.18 -11.02
N ARG A 7 -3.71 -0.85 -11.15
CA ARG A 7 -2.59 -0.06 -10.63
C ARG A 7 -2.48 -0.13 -9.12
N LEU A 8 -3.61 -0.06 -8.44
CA LEU A 8 -3.59 -0.13 -6.98
C LEU A 8 -3.04 -1.46 -6.51
N LEU A 9 -3.50 -2.56 -7.09
CA LEU A 9 -3.02 -3.89 -6.73
C LEU A 9 -1.52 -4.02 -7.00
N GLU A 10 -1.05 -3.55 -8.14
CA GLU A 10 0.37 -3.60 -8.47
C GLU A 10 1.22 -2.85 -7.45
N ARG A 11 0.76 -1.68 -7.01
CA ARG A 11 1.47 -0.89 -6.02
C ARG A 11 1.49 -1.60 -4.67
N LEU A 12 0.37 -2.20 -4.27
CA LEU A 12 0.29 -2.94 -3.01
C LEU A 12 1.22 -4.14 -3.01
N TRP A 13 1.26 -4.89 -4.10
CA TRP A 13 2.17 -6.02 -4.22
C TRP A 13 3.63 -5.58 -4.21
N SER A 14 3.93 -4.45 -4.84
CA SER A 14 5.27 -3.88 -4.83
C SER A 14 5.69 -3.50 -3.42
N ILE A 15 4.80 -2.86 -2.66
CA ILE A 15 5.07 -2.49 -1.27
C ILE A 15 5.33 -3.74 -0.44
N ARG A 16 4.51 -4.77 -0.61
CA ARG A 16 4.68 -6.03 0.12
C ARG A 16 6.03 -6.66 -0.17
N ARG A 17 6.40 -6.71 -1.45
CA ARG A 17 7.68 -7.29 -1.87
C ARG A 17 8.84 -6.53 -1.25
N LYS A 18 8.83 -5.22 -1.36
CA LYS A 18 9.90 -4.38 -0.83
C LYS A 18 10.01 -4.47 0.68
N ALA A 19 8.88 -4.53 1.37
CA ALA A 19 8.87 -4.70 2.82
C ALA A 19 9.53 -6.01 3.22
N ALA A 20 9.25 -7.07 2.47
CA ALA A 20 9.88 -8.37 2.73
C ALA A 20 11.37 -8.34 2.42
N GLU A 21 11.77 -7.70 1.32
CA GLU A 21 13.18 -7.59 0.93
C GLU A 21 14.00 -6.78 1.94
N CYS A 22 13.40 -5.71 2.47
CA CYS A 22 14.07 -4.85 3.45
C CYS A 22 13.92 -5.36 4.87
N GLN A 23 13.25 -6.49 5.06
CA GLN A 23 13.03 -7.09 6.38
C GLN A 23 12.38 -6.11 7.35
N LEU A 24 11.41 -5.36 6.86
CA LEU A 24 10.67 -4.42 7.69
C LEU A 24 9.78 -5.18 8.67
N ARG A 25 9.63 -4.64 9.87
CA ARG A 25 8.73 -5.21 10.87
C ARG A 25 7.27 -5.03 10.50
N ARG A 26 6.99 -4.11 9.59
CA ARG A 26 5.62 -3.88 9.12
C ARG A 26 5.22 -5.00 8.18
N VAL A 27 4.14 -5.68 8.52
CA VAL A 27 3.64 -6.79 7.70
C VAL A 27 2.51 -6.28 6.83
N VAL A 28 2.68 -6.44 5.52
CA VAL A 28 1.60 -6.15 4.56
C VAL A 28 0.77 -7.42 4.45
N SER A 29 -0.19 -7.54 5.35
CA SER A 29 -1.04 -8.73 5.46
C SER A 29 -2.26 -8.62 4.56
N THR A 30 -3.04 -9.71 4.53
CA THR A 30 -4.33 -9.71 3.83
C THR A 30 -5.24 -8.59 4.33
N ARG A 31 -5.17 -8.28 5.63
CA ARG A 31 -5.96 -7.19 6.21
C ARG A 31 -5.59 -5.84 5.60
N PHE A 32 -4.30 -5.61 5.36
CA PHE A 32 -3.82 -4.38 4.71
C PHE A 32 -4.44 -4.24 3.33
N ILE A 33 -4.41 -5.31 2.54
CA ILE A 33 -4.97 -5.32 1.19
C ILE A 33 -6.49 -5.17 1.23
N ALA A 34 -7.16 -5.80 2.19
CA ALA A 34 -8.61 -5.69 2.36
C ALA A 34 -9.03 -4.25 2.68
N LYS A 35 -8.26 -3.55 3.51
CA LYS A 35 -8.54 -2.14 3.80
C LYS A 35 -8.41 -1.30 2.54
N ALA A 36 -7.39 -1.55 1.74
CA ALA A 36 -7.19 -0.83 0.48
C ALA A 36 -8.38 -1.04 -0.46
N ALA A 37 -8.86 -2.27 -0.57
CA ALA A 37 -10.00 -2.58 -1.42
C ALA A 37 -11.27 -1.87 -0.93
N THR A 38 -11.48 -1.79 0.39
CA THR A 38 -12.61 -1.09 0.97
C THR A 38 -12.57 0.39 0.64
N MET A 39 -11.40 1.01 0.77
CA MET A 39 -11.24 2.43 0.45
C MET A 39 -11.43 2.69 -1.04
N GLN A 40 -10.97 1.79 -1.89
CA GLN A 40 -11.15 1.91 -3.32
C GLN A 40 -12.62 1.83 -3.69
N ALA A 41 -13.36 0.93 -3.06
CA ALA A 41 -14.80 0.82 -3.27
C ALA A 41 -15.53 2.08 -2.83
N ALA A 42 -14.98 2.81 -1.86
CA ALA A 42 -15.54 4.08 -1.41
C ALA A 42 -15.18 5.26 -2.35
N GLY A 43 -14.40 5.00 -3.39
CA GLY A 43 -14.06 6.02 -4.38
C GLY A 43 -12.78 6.79 -4.11
N TRP A 44 -11.94 6.31 -3.20
CA TRP A 44 -10.67 6.98 -2.89
C TRP A 44 -9.64 6.77 -3.99
N PRO A 45 -8.85 7.79 -4.33
CA PRO A 45 -7.74 7.61 -5.28
C PRO A 45 -6.65 6.74 -4.66
N SER A 46 -5.93 6.00 -5.51
CA SER A 46 -4.92 5.05 -5.03
C SER A 46 -3.84 5.72 -4.19
N GLU A 47 -3.40 6.92 -4.56
CA GLU A 47 -2.38 7.64 -3.79
C GLU A 47 -2.85 7.93 -2.37
N LYS A 48 -4.10 8.34 -2.22
CA LYS A 48 -4.67 8.64 -0.92
C LYS A 48 -4.83 7.38 -0.08
N ILE A 49 -5.24 6.28 -0.72
CA ILE A 49 -5.37 4.99 -0.06
C ILE A 49 -4.03 4.55 0.52
N ILE A 50 -2.99 4.58 -0.31
CA ILE A 50 -1.64 4.17 0.12
C ILE A 50 -1.15 5.08 1.23
N GLY A 51 -1.35 6.38 1.11
CA GLY A 51 -0.96 7.34 2.14
C GLY A 51 -1.59 7.05 3.47
N GLN A 52 -2.88 6.70 3.48
CA GLN A 52 -3.58 6.33 4.71
C GLN A 52 -3.07 5.02 5.30
N LEU A 53 -2.83 4.04 4.45
CA LEU A 53 -2.38 2.73 4.92
C LEU A 53 -1.00 2.79 5.57
N VAL A 54 -0.14 3.68 5.09
CA VAL A 54 1.21 3.80 5.63
C VAL A 54 1.38 5.02 6.54
N CYS A 55 0.29 5.64 6.96
CA CYS A 55 0.37 6.87 7.77
C CYS A 55 1.05 6.64 9.12
N GLY A 56 0.99 5.42 9.65
CA GLY A 56 1.67 5.07 10.89
C GLY A 56 3.11 4.62 10.71
N TRP A 57 3.59 4.58 9.48
CA TRP A 57 4.96 4.16 9.20
C TRP A 57 5.90 5.35 9.32
N THR A 58 7.16 5.07 9.64
CA THR A 58 8.18 6.12 9.66
C THR A 58 8.52 6.53 8.23
N GLN A 59 9.13 7.70 8.09
CA GLN A 59 9.54 8.16 6.77
C GLN A 59 10.55 7.19 6.16
N ASP A 60 11.45 6.64 6.96
CA ASP A 60 12.44 5.68 6.50
C ASP A 60 11.77 4.42 5.96
N GLU A 61 10.77 3.90 6.68
CA GLU A 61 10.04 2.72 6.24
C GLU A 61 9.31 2.97 4.92
N ARG A 62 8.65 4.13 4.81
CA ARG A 62 7.95 4.49 3.57
C ARG A 62 8.91 4.62 2.40
N SER A 63 10.07 5.20 2.65
CA SER A 63 11.08 5.37 1.61
C SER A 63 11.58 4.02 1.10
N LYS A 64 11.77 3.06 2.01
CA LYS A 64 12.25 1.73 1.65
C LYS A 64 11.30 0.98 0.73
N VAL A 65 10.01 1.23 0.86
CA VAL A 65 9.00 0.59 -0.01
C VAL A 65 8.59 1.47 -1.19
N GLY A 66 9.29 2.59 -1.38
CA GLY A 66 9.03 3.46 -2.52
C GLY A 66 7.83 4.38 -2.37
N VAL A 67 7.35 4.59 -1.15
CA VAL A 67 6.24 5.49 -0.85
C VAL A 67 6.80 6.73 -0.17
N ASN A 68 6.71 7.86 -0.81
CA ASN A 68 7.20 9.12 -0.27
C ASN A 68 6.06 9.96 0.29
#